data_9434af4a52f8a75eab05d1704ba5eeb1
#
_entry.id   9434af4a52f8a75eab05d1704ba5eeb1
#
_cell.length_a   1.000
_cell.length_b   1.000
_cell.length_c   1.000
_cell.angle_alpha   90.00
_cell.angle_beta   90.00
_cell.angle_gamma   90.00
#
_symmetry.space_group_name_H-M   'P 1'
#
loop_
_entity.id
_entity.type
_entity.pdbx_description
1 polymer ?
#
loop_
_entity_poly.entity_id
_entity_poly.type
_entity_poly.pdbx_seq_one_letter_code
_entity_poly.pdbx_strand_id
1 'polypeptide(L)'
;MTDFELMGAALDEARKAAALGEVPVGAVVARNGQIVAAAHNTRETEKNALHHAELLAIDVACKALGGWRLWECELFVTLEPCPMCAGAILNSRIRRVVYGAADAKAGCCGSVTDLFALPFNHHPMVEQGLRAEEAGALLQAFFKDLQIGRAHV
;
A
#
# COMPACT_ATOMS: atom_id res chain seq x y z
N MET A 1 -0.86 -10.73 15.41
CA MET A 1 -1.10 -9.26 15.41
C MET A 1 -2.52 -8.98 14.94
N THR A 2 -3.13 -7.96 15.52
CA THR A 2 -4.45 -7.49 15.08
C THR A 2 -4.33 -6.69 13.80
N ASP A 3 -5.44 -6.46 13.11
CA ASP A 3 -5.50 -5.58 11.94
C ASP A 3 -4.96 -4.18 12.27
N PHE A 4 -5.33 -3.65 13.43
CA PHE A 4 -4.87 -2.34 13.89
C PHE A 4 -3.34 -2.31 14.01
N GLU A 5 -2.75 -3.35 14.57
CA GLU A 5 -1.28 -3.47 14.72
C GLU A 5 -0.59 -3.65 13.37
N LEU A 6 -1.18 -4.44 12.47
CA LEU A 6 -0.63 -4.64 11.13
C LEU A 6 -0.65 -3.34 10.32
N MET A 7 -1.75 -2.58 10.40
CA MET A 7 -1.79 -1.25 9.77
C MET A 7 -0.79 -0.30 10.44
N GLY A 8 -0.55 -0.44 11.74
CA GLY A 8 0.51 0.32 12.44
C GLY A 8 1.88 0.07 11.84
N ALA A 9 2.19 -1.18 11.52
CA ALA A 9 3.45 -1.53 10.86
C ALA A 9 3.53 -0.91 9.45
N ALA A 10 2.43 -0.89 8.71
CA ALA A 10 2.38 -0.21 7.41
C ALA A 10 2.59 1.30 7.56
N LEU A 11 2.02 1.91 8.59
CA LEU A 11 2.24 3.34 8.89
C LEU A 11 3.70 3.62 9.25
N ASP A 12 4.36 2.72 9.96
CA ASP A 12 5.79 2.85 10.27
C ASP A 12 6.61 2.83 8.98
N GLU A 13 6.26 1.97 8.02
CA GLU A 13 6.89 1.96 6.70
C GLU A 13 6.63 3.28 5.96
N ALA A 14 5.42 3.82 6.04
CA ALA A 14 5.10 5.11 5.43
C ALA A 14 5.97 6.23 6.01
N ARG A 15 6.25 6.22 7.31
CA ARG A 15 7.14 7.18 7.96
C ARG A 15 8.58 7.06 7.47
N LYS A 16 9.04 5.85 7.19
CA LYS A 16 10.36 5.63 6.58
C LYS A 16 10.43 6.27 5.20
N ALA A 17 9.38 6.13 4.39
CA ALA A 17 9.31 6.78 3.08
C ALA A 17 9.38 8.31 3.23
N ALA A 18 8.60 8.88 4.15
CA ALA A 18 8.62 10.33 4.41
C ALA A 18 10.02 10.82 4.78
N ALA A 19 10.76 10.06 5.60
CA ALA A 19 12.12 10.40 6.00
C ALA A 19 13.10 10.41 4.83
N LEU A 20 12.79 9.68 3.76
CA LEU A 20 13.57 9.66 2.50
C LEU A 20 13.13 10.75 1.51
N GLY A 21 12.11 11.54 1.82
CA GLY A 21 11.54 12.50 0.89
C GLY A 21 10.59 11.87 -0.13
N GLU A 22 10.16 10.65 0.11
CA GLU A 22 9.18 9.94 -0.73
C GLU A 22 7.76 10.18 -0.26
N VAL A 23 6.79 10.05 -1.16
CA VAL A 23 5.39 10.06 -0.77
C VAL A 23 5.16 8.96 0.27
N PRO A 24 4.60 9.31 1.45
CA PRO A 24 4.57 8.39 2.60
C PRO A 24 3.47 7.33 2.46
N VAL A 25 3.81 6.27 1.76
CA VAL A 25 2.97 5.08 1.62
C VAL A 25 3.77 3.87 2.10
N GLY A 26 3.15 3.08 2.97
CA GLY A 26 3.71 1.85 3.48
C GLY A 26 2.76 0.68 3.32
N ALA A 27 3.30 -0.51 3.21
CA ALA A 27 2.53 -1.73 3.03
C ALA A 27 3.17 -2.90 3.76
N VAL A 28 2.33 -3.78 4.30
CA VAL A 28 2.77 -5.06 4.82
C VAL A 28 1.92 -6.18 4.23
N VAL A 29 2.55 -7.31 3.97
CA VAL A 29 1.86 -8.56 3.64
C VAL A 29 1.92 -9.44 4.86
N ALA A 30 0.77 -9.94 5.30
CA ALA A 30 0.66 -10.79 6.49
C ALA A 30 0.02 -12.12 6.12
N ARG A 31 0.41 -13.18 6.82
CA ARG A 31 -0.20 -14.50 6.76
C ARG A 31 -0.45 -14.97 8.18
N ASN A 32 -1.70 -15.34 8.48
CA ASN A 32 -2.11 -15.76 9.83
C ASN A 32 -1.72 -14.73 10.90
N GLY A 33 -1.90 -13.44 10.60
CA GLY A 33 -1.61 -12.37 11.55
C GLY A 33 -0.13 -12.08 11.76
N GLN A 34 0.77 -12.67 10.98
CA GLN A 34 2.21 -12.43 11.08
C GLN A 34 2.74 -11.77 9.82
N ILE A 35 3.63 -10.79 9.98
CA ILE A 35 4.21 -10.07 8.86
C ILE A 35 5.18 -10.97 8.10
N VAL A 36 4.94 -11.13 6.80
CA VAL A 36 5.80 -11.84 5.87
C VAL A 36 6.70 -10.87 5.13
N ALA A 37 6.19 -9.68 4.83
CA ALA A 37 6.92 -8.66 4.09
C ALA A 37 6.44 -7.28 4.52
N ALA A 38 7.36 -6.30 4.54
CA ALA A 38 7.06 -4.91 4.80
C ALA A 38 7.87 -4.05 3.83
N ALA A 39 7.27 -3.00 3.29
CA ALA A 39 7.94 -2.13 2.33
C ALA A 39 7.31 -0.73 2.32
N HIS A 40 8.02 0.21 1.75
CA HIS A 40 7.54 1.57 1.56
C HIS A 40 7.91 2.09 0.18
N ASN A 41 7.25 3.15 -0.25
CA ASN A 41 7.47 3.77 -1.54
C ASN A 41 8.92 4.27 -1.66
N THR A 42 9.59 3.89 -2.74
CA THR A 42 10.96 4.30 -3.05
C THR A 42 11.10 4.77 -4.50
N ARG A 43 9.99 5.20 -5.11
CA ARG A 43 9.95 5.55 -6.54
C ARG A 43 11.02 6.55 -6.95
N GLU A 44 11.19 7.63 -6.19
CA GLU A 44 12.17 8.68 -6.50
C GLU A 44 13.59 8.25 -6.13
N THR A 45 13.76 7.66 -4.96
CA THR A 45 15.06 7.21 -4.45
C THR A 45 15.71 6.19 -5.40
N GLU A 46 14.92 5.23 -5.87
CA GLU A 46 15.39 4.16 -6.75
C GLU A 46 15.15 4.45 -8.23
N LYS A 47 14.52 5.60 -8.55
CA LYS A 47 14.22 6.05 -9.92
C LYS A 47 13.49 4.97 -10.71
N ASN A 48 12.45 4.40 -10.10
CA ASN A 48 11.71 3.30 -10.69
C ASN A 48 10.21 3.48 -10.48
N ALA A 49 9.47 3.62 -11.56
CA ALA A 49 8.03 3.86 -11.55
C ALA A 49 7.24 2.71 -10.90
N LEU A 50 7.81 1.52 -10.82
CA LEU A 50 7.17 0.33 -10.24
C LEU A 50 7.31 0.26 -8.71
N HIS A 51 8.19 1.04 -8.10
CA HIS A 51 8.56 0.92 -6.69
C HIS A 51 7.56 1.60 -5.77
N HIS A 52 6.29 1.23 -5.90
CA HIS A 52 5.28 1.49 -4.90
C HIS A 52 5.39 0.48 -3.76
N ALA A 53 4.97 0.88 -2.56
CA ALA A 53 5.03 0.04 -1.37
C ALA A 53 4.41 -1.35 -1.58
N GLU A 54 3.24 -1.39 -2.23
CA GLU A 54 2.50 -2.64 -2.44
C GLU A 54 3.27 -3.62 -3.33
N LEU A 55 3.81 -3.13 -4.46
CA LEU A 55 4.59 -3.99 -5.37
C LEU A 55 5.81 -4.55 -4.68
N LEU A 56 6.53 -3.72 -3.92
CA LEU A 56 7.72 -4.14 -3.20
C LEU A 56 7.38 -5.18 -2.13
N ALA A 57 6.29 -4.97 -1.38
CA ALA A 57 5.86 -5.92 -0.36
C ALA A 57 5.44 -7.25 -0.97
N ILE A 58 4.70 -7.22 -2.09
CA ILE A 58 4.29 -8.43 -2.80
C ILE A 58 5.50 -9.20 -3.33
N ASP A 59 6.47 -8.49 -3.92
CA ASP A 59 7.70 -9.10 -4.43
C ASP A 59 8.47 -9.82 -3.33
N VAL A 60 8.67 -9.17 -2.19
CA VAL A 60 9.34 -9.77 -1.03
C VAL A 60 8.56 -10.97 -0.49
N ALA A 61 7.24 -10.86 -0.40
CA ALA A 61 6.40 -11.95 0.10
C ALA A 61 6.48 -13.19 -0.79
N CYS A 62 6.44 -13.01 -2.12
CA CYS A 62 6.60 -14.13 -3.07
C CYS A 62 7.94 -14.84 -2.88
N LYS A 63 9.01 -14.08 -2.71
CA LYS A 63 10.35 -14.65 -2.48
C LYS A 63 10.42 -15.36 -1.13
N ALA A 64 9.87 -14.78 -0.09
CA ALA A 64 9.89 -15.35 1.26
C ALA A 64 9.10 -16.66 1.34
N LEU A 65 7.96 -16.73 0.65
CA LEU A 65 7.07 -17.89 0.68
C LEU A 65 7.37 -18.90 -0.44
N GLY A 66 8.27 -18.57 -1.35
CA GLY A 66 8.70 -19.48 -2.41
C GLY A 66 7.67 -19.72 -3.50
N GLY A 67 6.78 -18.76 -3.77
CA GLY A 67 5.76 -18.90 -4.80
C GLY A 67 5.00 -17.62 -5.06
N TRP A 68 4.29 -17.54 -6.18
CA TRP A 68 3.58 -16.35 -6.60
C TRP A 68 2.13 -16.30 -6.10
N ARG A 69 1.60 -17.40 -5.59
CA ARG A 69 0.22 -17.48 -5.10
C ARG A 69 0.17 -17.10 -3.62
N LEU A 70 -0.37 -15.90 -3.34
CA LEU A 70 -0.46 -15.37 -1.97
C LEU A 70 -1.89 -15.46 -1.41
N TRP A 71 -2.63 -16.50 -1.74
CA TRP A 71 -4.04 -16.61 -1.38
C TRP A 71 -4.32 -16.81 0.13
N GLU A 72 -3.30 -17.12 0.92
CA GLU A 72 -3.42 -17.15 2.38
C GLU A 72 -2.99 -15.83 3.01
N CYS A 73 -2.62 -14.84 2.19
CA CYS A 73 -2.06 -13.59 2.65
C CYS A 73 -3.06 -12.45 2.58
N GLU A 74 -2.81 -11.45 3.42
CA GLU A 74 -3.55 -10.20 3.47
C GLU A 74 -2.58 -9.04 3.27
N LEU A 75 -3.00 -8.02 2.55
CA LEU A 75 -2.21 -6.81 2.31
C LEU A 75 -2.82 -5.66 3.12
N PHE A 76 -1.98 -5.01 3.92
CA PHE A 76 -2.33 -3.78 4.63
C PHE A 76 -1.52 -2.66 4.01
N VAL A 77 -2.18 -1.61 3.53
CA VAL A 77 -1.53 -0.48 2.86
C VAL A 77 -2.15 0.83 3.35
N THR A 78 -1.32 1.84 3.54
CA THR A 78 -1.77 3.11 4.14
C THR A 78 -2.60 3.96 3.19
N LEU A 79 -2.46 3.76 1.88
CA LEU A 79 -3.19 4.47 0.84
C LEU A 79 -3.86 3.47 -0.10
N GLU A 80 -5.05 3.81 -0.57
CA GLU A 80 -5.80 2.99 -1.54
C GLU A 80 -4.93 2.65 -2.75
N PRO A 81 -4.86 1.37 -3.17
CA PRO A 81 -4.02 0.96 -4.29
C PRO A 81 -4.38 1.62 -5.62
N CYS A 82 -3.34 1.99 -6.39
CA CYS A 82 -3.45 2.49 -7.76
C CYS A 82 -3.71 1.33 -8.74
N PRO A 83 -3.95 1.61 -10.05
CA PRO A 83 -4.20 0.54 -11.03
C PRO A 83 -3.11 -0.52 -11.10
N MET A 84 -1.85 -0.11 -11.06
CA MET A 84 -0.71 -1.02 -11.11
C MET A 84 -0.70 -1.98 -9.92
N CYS A 85 -0.90 -1.44 -8.71
CA CYS A 85 -0.89 -2.23 -7.49
C CYS A 85 -2.14 -3.09 -7.35
N ALA A 86 -3.30 -2.59 -7.74
CA ALA A 86 -4.53 -3.38 -7.78
C ALA A 86 -4.38 -4.58 -8.73
N GLY A 87 -3.74 -4.37 -9.90
CA GLY A 87 -3.42 -5.45 -10.82
C GLY A 87 -2.48 -6.49 -10.20
N ALA A 88 -1.47 -6.04 -9.45
CA ALA A 88 -0.56 -6.94 -8.75
C ALA A 88 -1.27 -7.77 -7.68
N ILE A 89 -2.22 -7.18 -6.97
CA ILE A 89 -3.04 -7.88 -5.99
C ILE A 89 -3.84 -9.00 -6.66
N LEU A 90 -4.43 -8.71 -7.82
CA LEU A 90 -5.16 -9.73 -8.60
C LEU A 90 -4.21 -10.84 -9.06
N ASN A 91 -3.06 -10.47 -9.61
CA ASN A 91 -2.09 -11.44 -10.13
C ASN A 91 -1.55 -12.37 -9.05
N SER A 92 -1.30 -11.86 -7.86
CA SER A 92 -0.74 -12.63 -6.75
C SER A 92 -1.79 -13.39 -5.94
N ARG A 93 -3.08 -13.20 -6.23
CA ARG A 93 -4.20 -13.88 -5.55
C ARG A 93 -4.29 -13.58 -4.06
N ILE A 94 -3.90 -12.38 -3.64
CA ILE A 94 -4.06 -11.94 -2.25
C ILE A 94 -5.53 -12.03 -1.85
N ARG A 95 -5.79 -12.60 -0.67
CA ARG A 95 -7.14 -12.91 -0.21
C ARG A 95 -7.91 -11.65 0.23
N ARG A 96 -7.22 -10.72 0.90
CA ARG A 96 -7.85 -9.56 1.51
C ARG A 96 -6.92 -8.35 1.44
N VAL A 97 -7.50 -7.20 1.11
CA VAL A 97 -6.81 -5.91 1.10
C VAL A 97 -7.48 -4.99 2.13
N VAL A 98 -6.69 -4.45 3.03
CA VAL A 98 -7.13 -3.44 4.00
C VAL A 98 -6.35 -2.16 3.70
N TYR A 99 -7.03 -1.07 3.35
CA TYR A 99 -6.34 0.19 3.13
C TYR A 99 -6.83 1.28 4.09
N GLY A 100 -5.93 2.25 4.34
CA GLY A 100 -6.21 3.37 5.22
C GLY A 100 -6.95 4.49 4.48
N ALA A 101 -6.20 5.46 3.95
CA ALA A 101 -6.77 6.62 3.27
C ALA A 101 -7.22 6.30 1.85
N ALA A 102 -8.35 6.88 1.43
CA ALA A 102 -8.81 6.81 0.04
C ALA A 102 -7.95 7.73 -0.84
N ASP A 103 -7.80 7.36 -2.13
CA ASP A 103 -7.09 8.16 -3.12
C ASP A 103 -8.06 8.56 -4.24
N ALA A 104 -8.55 9.79 -4.18
CA ALA A 104 -9.54 10.29 -5.15
C ALA A 104 -8.98 10.42 -6.57
N LYS A 105 -7.65 10.46 -6.74
CA LYS A 105 -7.01 10.67 -8.05
C LYS A 105 -6.62 9.37 -8.75
N ALA A 106 -6.25 8.35 -8.00
CA ALA A 106 -5.69 7.13 -8.58
C ALA A 106 -6.21 5.84 -7.94
N GLY A 107 -7.09 5.92 -6.94
CA GLY A 107 -7.57 4.76 -6.19
C GLY A 107 -8.43 3.82 -7.03
N CYS A 108 -8.11 2.54 -7.00
CA CYS A 108 -8.78 1.50 -7.78
C CYS A 108 -9.55 0.49 -6.93
N CYS A 109 -9.85 0.84 -5.68
CA CYS A 109 -10.65 0.02 -4.77
C CYS A 109 -11.97 0.71 -4.40
N GLY A 110 -12.45 1.62 -5.24
CA GLY A 110 -13.73 2.31 -5.06
C GLY A 110 -13.71 3.80 -5.36
N SER A 111 -12.55 4.49 -5.34
CA SER A 111 -12.52 5.94 -5.51
C SER A 111 -12.65 6.38 -6.97
N VAL A 112 -11.70 6.02 -7.84
CA VAL A 112 -11.81 6.29 -9.28
C VAL A 112 -12.60 5.18 -9.96
N THR A 113 -12.25 3.95 -9.64
CA THR A 113 -12.95 2.75 -10.11
C THR A 113 -12.75 1.65 -9.08
N ASP A 114 -13.48 0.56 -9.23
CA ASP A 114 -13.26 -0.66 -8.44
C ASP A 114 -12.80 -1.77 -9.39
N LEU A 115 -11.49 -1.95 -9.47
CA LEU A 115 -10.91 -2.96 -10.34
C LEU A 115 -11.32 -4.38 -9.92
N PHE A 116 -11.54 -4.59 -8.62
CA PHE A 116 -11.90 -5.89 -8.09
C PHE A 116 -13.36 -6.28 -8.35
N ALA A 117 -14.19 -5.33 -8.78
CA ALA A 117 -15.58 -5.59 -9.17
C ALA A 117 -15.70 -6.12 -10.61
N LEU A 118 -14.64 -5.99 -11.41
CA LEU A 118 -14.63 -6.48 -12.79
C LEU A 118 -14.54 -8.01 -12.82
N PRO A 119 -15.00 -8.65 -13.90
CA PRO A 119 -15.14 -10.13 -13.94
C PRO A 119 -13.80 -10.84 -14.19
N PHE A 120 -12.78 -10.53 -13.39
CA PHE A 120 -11.52 -11.27 -13.36
C PHE A 120 -11.67 -12.57 -12.56
N ASN A 121 -10.68 -13.44 -12.65
CA ASN A 121 -10.70 -14.76 -11.99
C ASN A 121 -10.62 -14.69 -10.47
N HIS A 122 -10.21 -13.55 -9.92
CA HIS A 122 -9.97 -13.40 -8.49
C HIS A 122 -10.66 -12.13 -7.98
N HIS A 123 -11.30 -12.25 -6.83
CA HIS A 123 -11.97 -11.13 -6.18
C HIS A 123 -11.54 -11.08 -4.70
N PRO A 124 -10.54 -10.26 -4.36
CA PRO A 124 -10.12 -10.13 -2.96
C PRO A 124 -11.20 -9.45 -2.14
N MET A 125 -11.26 -9.77 -0.85
CA MET A 125 -12.04 -9.00 0.11
C MET A 125 -11.37 -7.64 0.30
N VAL A 126 -12.15 -6.57 0.44
CA VAL A 126 -11.63 -5.21 0.62
C VAL A 126 -12.25 -4.57 1.84
N GLU A 127 -11.40 -4.02 2.70
CA GLU A 127 -11.83 -3.20 3.83
C GLU A 127 -11.12 -1.85 3.75
N GLN A 128 -11.85 -0.78 4.03
CA GLN A 128 -11.35 0.59 3.88
C GLN A 128 -11.41 1.34 5.20
N GLY A 129 -10.55 2.34 5.31
CA GLY A 129 -10.64 3.34 6.36
C GLY A 129 -9.93 3.02 7.67
N LEU A 130 -9.27 1.86 7.76
CA LEU A 130 -8.55 1.51 8.98
C LEU A 130 -7.36 2.47 9.19
N ARG A 131 -7.42 3.24 10.29
CA ARG A 131 -6.42 4.26 10.63
C ARG A 131 -6.22 5.30 9.52
N ALA A 132 -7.29 5.61 8.80
CA ALA A 132 -7.27 6.54 7.66
C ALA A 132 -6.82 7.95 8.06
N GLU A 133 -7.14 8.42 9.27
CA GLU A 133 -6.74 9.74 9.73
C GLU A 133 -5.21 9.85 9.86
N GLU A 134 -4.56 8.84 10.41
CA GLU A 134 -3.10 8.82 10.55
C GLU A 134 -2.44 8.77 9.18
N ALA A 135 -2.93 7.91 8.29
CA ALA A 135 -2.42 7.80 6.92
C ALA A 135 -2.58 9.12 6.15
N GLY A 136 -3.77 9.72 6.24
CA GLY A 136 -4.05 11.01 5.60
C GLY A 136 -3.21 12.14 6.14
N ALA A 137 -2.96 12.16 7.46
CA ALA A 137 -2.12 13.19 8.08
C ALA A 137 -0.67 13.12 7.59
N LEU A 138 -0.11 11.94 7.40
CA LEU A 138 1.23 11.77 6.83
C LEU A 138 1.31 12.34 5.42
N LEU A 139 0.32 12.06 4.58
CA LEU A 139 0.25 12.56 3.22
C LEU A 139 0.11 14.09 3.20
N GLN A 140 -0.77 14.64 4.02
CA GLN A 140 -0.97 16.10 4.11
C GLN A 140 0.31 16.80 4.55
N ALA A 141 0.98 16.30 5.56
CA ALA A 141 2.24 16.86 6.05
C ALA A 141 3.31 16.85 4.96
N PHE A 142 3.43 15.76 4.22
CA PHE A 142 4.38 15.62 3.12
C PHE A 142 4.13 16.66 2.03
N PHE A 143 2.89 16.78 1.55
CA PHE A 143 2.57 17.72 0.47
C PHE A 143 2.64 19.16 0.92
N LYS A 144 2.34 19.47 2.17
CA LYS A 144 2.50 20.81 2.73
C LYS A 144 3.97 21.21 2.77
N ASP A 145 4.84 20.33 3.24
CA ASP A 145 6.29 20.58 3.28
C ASP A 145 6.85 20.76 1.87
N LEU A 146 6.38 19.98 0.92
CA LEU A 146 6.78 20.09 -0.49
C LEU A 146 6.39 21.47 -1.06
N GLN A 147 5.18 21.94 -0.77
CA GLN A 147 4.72 23.28 -1.20
C GLN A 147 5.53 24.40 -0.57
N ILE A 148 5.85 24.31 0.72
CA ILE A 148 6.69 25.28 1.43
C ILE A 148 8.08 25.31 0.79
N GLY A 149 8.68 24.15 0.51
CA GLY A 149 9.96 24.07 -0.16
C GLY A 149 9.95 24.72 -1.54
N ARG A 150 8.88 24.55 -2.31
CA ARG A 150 8.70 25.20 -3.62
C ARG A 150 8.55 26.71 -3.48
N ALA A 151 7.90 27.20 -2.42
CA ALA A 151 7.70 28.63 -2.19
C ALA A 151 9.01 29.34 -1.86
N HIS A 152 10.01 28.64 -1.37
CA HIS A 152 11.32 29.19 -1.01
C HIS A 152 12.39 29.03 -2.10
N VAL A 153 12.05 28.45 -3.20
CA VAL A 153 12.93 28.30 -4.36
C VAL A 153 12.67 29.39 -5.44
#